data_f825e6cc85cbb735aa79bf9552b91ef6
#
_entry.id   f825e6cc85cbb735aa79bf9552b91ef6
#
_cell.length_a   1.000
_cell.length_b   1.000
_cell.length_c   1.000
_cell.angle_alpha   90.00
_cell.angle_beta   90.00
_cell.angle_gamma   90.00
#
_symmetry.space_group_name_H-M   'P 1'
#
loop_
_entity.id
_entity.type
_entity.pdbx_description
1 polymer ?
#
loop_
_entity_poly.entity_id
_entity_poly.type
_entity_poly.pdbx_seq_one_letter_code
_entity_poly.pdbx_strand_id
1 'polypeptide(L)'
;MFEKYRVKSNETLDDIARMFHTNKEYIEDLNNLYYSESLREGMDIIVPKNKTKYFDTYTINKGDTLYAISKKYNINPNLLASINGLNLDDYIYQNQVLLLPVSGYSYYVTAEGDTLDTVSQMFKKNKENILKENETIYLLPGQILVSERK
;
A
#
# COMPACT_ATOMS: atom_id res chain seq x y z
N MET A 1 4.76 -1.95 0.62
CA MET A 1 5.45 -3.22 0.31
C MET A 1 4.51 -4.10 -0.46
N PHE A 2 5.04 -4.94 -1.35
CA PHE A 2 4.24 -5.85 -2.15
C PHE A 2 4.79 -7.27 -2.04
N GLU A 3 3.93 -8.25 -2.29
CA GLU A 3 4.32 -9.65 -2.43
C GLU A 3 3.57 -10.28 -3.59
N LYS A 4 4.12 -11.39 -4.10
CA LYS A 4 3.42 -12.23 -5.08
C LYS A 4 2.41 -13.11 -4.37
N TYR A 5 1.22 -13.15 -4.89
CA TYR A 5 0.18 -14.07 -4.47
C TYR A 5 -0.29 -14.92 -5.66
N ARG A 6 -0.37 -16.23 -5.47
CA ARG A 6 -0.91 -17.14 -6.48
C ARG A 6 -2.39 -17.35 -6.23
N VAL A 7 -3.18 -16.95 -7.21
CA VAL A 7 -4.65 -17.07 -7.18
C VAL A 7 -5.05 -18.54 -7.09
N LYS A 8 -5.89 -18.86 -6.12
CA LYS A 8 -6.42 -20.20 -5.92
C LYS A 8 -7.73 -20.40 -6.68
N SER A 9 -8.17 -21.67 -6.75
CA SER A 9 -9.44 -22.01 -7.38
C SER A 9 -10.61 -21.29 -6.73
N ASN A 10 -11.48 -20.70 -7.57
CA ASN A 10 -12.68 -19.98 -7.17
C ASN A 10 -12.44 -18.71 -6.29
N GLU A 11 -11.22 -18.21 -6.18
CA GLU A 11 -10.98 -16.92 -5.53
C GLU A 11 -11.39 -15.76 -6.42
N THR A 12 -12.05 -14.79 -5.82
CA THR A 12 -12.37 -13.50 -6.45
C THR A 12 -11.40 -12.41 -5.99
N LEU A 13 -11.32 -11.30 -6.73
CA LEU A 13 -10.55 -10.13 -6.30
C LEU A 13 -11.04 -9.56 -4.97
N ASP A 14 -12.33 -9.66 -4.69
CA ASP A 14 -12.90 -9.24 -3.40
C ASP A 14 -12.43 -10.14 -2.24
N ASP A 15 -12.29 -11.44 -2.47
CA ASP A 15 -11.76 -12.37 -1.47
C ASP A 15 -10.29 -12.08 -1.18
N ILE A 16 -9.50 -11.86 -2.23
CA ILE A 16 -8.10 -11.51 -2.12
C ILE A 16 -7.92 -10.15 -1.44
N ALA A 17 -8.71 -9.15 -1.82
CA ALA A 17 -8.68 -7.83 -1.21
C ALA A 17 -8.97 -7.89 0.31
N ARG A 18 -9.96 -8.67 0.71
CA ARG A 18 -10.25 -8.92 2.15
C ARG A 18 -9.08 -9.61 2.85
N MET A 19 -8.47 -10.62 2.23
CA MET A 19 -7.34 -11.36 2.80
C MET A 19 -6.13 -10.45 3.03
N PHE A 20 -5.86 -9.52 2.12
CA PHE A 20 -4.73 -8.59 2.20
C PHE A 20 -5.09 -7.23 2.79
N HIS A 21 -6.29 -7.09 3.39
CA HIS A 21 -6.77 -5.85 4.03
C HIS A 21 -6.65 -4.62 3.12
N THR A 22 -7.07 -4.77 1.88
CA THR A 22 -7.05 -3.72 0.85
C THR A 22 -8.40 -3.68 0.13
N ASN A 23 -8.53 -2.81 -0.88
CA ASN A 23 -9.70 -2.80 -1.76
C ASN A 23 -9.37 -3.49 -3.10
N LYS A 24 -10.41 -3.90 -3.79
CA LYS A 24 -10.34 -4.60 -5.06
C LYS A 24 -9.71 -3.73 -6.15
N GLU A 25 -10.13 -2.48 -6.23
CA GLU A 25 -9.68 -1.51 -7.21
C GLU A 25 -8.16 -1.31 -7.15
N TYR A 26 -7.60 -1.30 -5.94
CA TYR A 26 -6.16 -1.20 -5.76
C TYR A 26 -5.41 -2.43 -6.28
N ILE A 27 -5.95 -3.64 -6.08
CA ILE A 27 -5.35 -4.86 -6.67
C ILE A 27 -5.49 -4.84 -8.20
N GLU A 28 -6.62 -4.37 -8.73
CA GLU A 28 -6.85 -4.22 -10.17
C GLU A 28 -5.80 -3.29 -10.79
N ASP A 29 -5.59 -2.11 -10.19
CA ASP A 29 -4.60 -1.13 -10.65
C ASP A 29 -3.17 -1.67 -10.60
N LEU A 30 -2.79 -2.33 -9.51
CA LEU A 30 -1.45 -2.91 -9.35
C LEU A 30 -1.12 -3.97 -10.40
N ASN A 31 -2.13 -4.66 -10.91
CA ASN A 31 -1.96 -5.80 -11.80
C ASN A 31 -2.52 -5.58 -13.22
N ASN A 32 -3.02 -4.38 -13.53
CA ASN A 32 -3.71 -4.05 -14.78
C ASN A 32 -4.91 -4.98 -15.09
N LEU A 33 -5.67 -5.33 -14.05
CA LEU A 33 -6.80 -6.26 -14.13
C LEU A 33 -8.14 -5.52 -14.29
N TYR A 34 -8.25 -4.66 -15.29
CA TYR A 34 -9.43 -3.79 -15.49
C TYR A 34 -10.69 -4.52 -15.98
N TYR A 35 -10.61 -5.81 -16.28
CA TYR A 35 -11.74 -6.61 -16.74
C TYR A 35 -11.87 -7.87 -15.88
N SER A 36 -13.08 -8.16 -15.43
CA SER A 36 -13.40 -9.29 -14.56
C SER A 36 -12.97 -10.68 -15.09
N GLU A 37 -12.70 -10.78 -16.38
CA GLU A 37 -12.22 -12.00 -17.02
C GLU A 37 -10.71 -12.23 -16.89
N SER A 38 -9.99 -11.29 -16.29
CA SER A 38 -8.53 -11.32 -16.22
C SER A 38 -7.98 -12.19 -15.09
N LEU A 39 -8.75 -12.38 -14.01
CA LEU A 39 -8.29 -13.19 -12.87
C LEU A 39 -8.49 -14.69 -13.16
N ARG A 40 -7.43 -15.47 -13.05
CA ARG A 40 -7.45 -16.91 -13.32
C ARG A 40 -6.73 -17.68 -12.22
N GLU A 41 -7.20 -18.89 -11.92
CA GLU A 41 -6.49 -19.81 -11.05
C GLU A 41 -5.06 -20.03 -11.52
N GLY A 42 -4.11 -20.06 -10.57
CA GLY A 42 -2.68 -20.22 -10.82
C GLY A 42 -1.97 -18.97 -11.32
N MET A 43 -2.68 -17.87 -11.53
CA MET A 43 -2.08 -16.59 -11.89
C MET A 43 -1.32 -16.01 -10.70
N ASP A 44 -0.12 -15.51 -10.93
CA ASP A 44 0.62 -14.72 -9.94
C ASP A 44 0.24 -13.26 -10.06
N ILE A 45 -0.31 -12.70 -9.00
CA ILE A 45 -0.64 -11.27 -8.89
C ILE A 45 0.19 -10.60 -7.79
N ILE A 46 0.34 -9.29 -7.90
CA ILE A 46 0.99 -8.47 -6.90
C ILE A 46 -0.07 -7.97 -5.92
N VAL A 47 0.18 -8.16 -4.65
CA VAL A 47 -0.72 -7.72 -3.57
C VAL A 47 0.05 -6.93 -2.52
N PRO A 48 -0.60 -6.03 -1.76
CA PRO A 48 0.03 -5.32 -0.67
C PRO A 48 0.51 -6.31 0.41
N LYS A 49 1.75 -6.15 0.85
CA LYS A 49 2.29 -6.92 1.96
C LYS A 49 2.03 -6.18 3.26
N ASN A 50 1.08 -6.68 4.02
CA ASN A 50 0.77 -6.15 5.35
C ASN A 50 1.82 -6.62 6.36
N LYS A 51 2.86 -5.80 6.59
CA LYS A 51 3.82 -6.07 7.64
C LYS A 51 3.53 -5.19 8.85
N THR A 52 3.16 -5.85 9.92
CA THR A 52 2.92 -5.26 11.24
C THR A 52 4.11 -4.46 11.80
N LYS A 53 5.33 -4.70 11.31
CA LYS A 53 6.52 -3.94 11.74
C LYS A 53 6.50 -2.46 11.31
N TYR A 54 5.92 -2.15 10.16
CA TYR A 54 5.93 -0.79 9.58
C TYR A 54 4.56 -0.12 9.60
N PHE A 55 3.52 -0.90 9.80
CA PHE A 55 2.15 -0.41 9.79
C PHE A 55 1.35 -1.00 10.93
N ASP A 56 0.56 -0.14 11.56
CA ASP A 56 -0.58 -0.52 12.37
C ASP A 56 -1.83 -0.52 11.48
N THR A 57 -2.92 -1.10 11.97
CA THR A 57 -4.21 -1.09 11.27
C THR A 57 -5.25 -0.30 12.06
N TYR A 58 -6.12 0.38 11.34
CA TYR A 58 -7.26 1.10 11.90
C TYR A 58 -8.53 0.71 11.16
N THR A 59 -9.53 0.25 11.90
CA THR A 59 -10.87 -0.01 11.35
C THR A 59 -11.71 1.25 11.41
N ILE A 60 -12.20 1.69 10.27
CA ILE A 60 -12.99 2.92 10.14
C ILE A 60 -14.32 2.79 10.85
N ASN A 61 -14.65 3.78 11.68
CA ASN A 61 -15.94 3.91 12.34
C ASN A 61 -16.85 4.86 11.55
N LYS A 62 -18.15 4.75 11.82
CA LYS A 62 -19.13 5.65 11.22
C LYS A 62 -18.82 7.11 11.56
N GLY A 63 -18.70 7.93 10.53
CA GLY A 63 -18.40 9.38 10.67
C GLY A 63 -16.92 9.73 10.65
N ASP A 64 -16.01 8.75 10.53
CA ASP A 64 -14.60 9.00 10.34
C ASP A 64 -14.31 9.66 8.98
N THR A 65 -13.28 10.48 8.95
CA THR A 65 -12.69 11.02 7.72
C THR A 65 -11.19 10.80 7.73
N LEU A 66 -10.56 10.72 6.56
CA LEU A 66 -9.09 10.61 6.45
C LEU A 66 -8.38 11.74 7.22
N TYR A 67 -8.93 12.94 7.14
CA TYR A 67 -8.39 14.11 7.87
C TYR A 67 -8.47 13.93 9.38
N ALA A 68 -9.63 13.51 9.92
CA ALA A 68 -9.81 13.31 11.35
C ALA A 68 -8.88 12.20 11.88
N ILE A 69 -8.77 11.08 11.14
CA ILE A 69 -7.88 9.97 11.48
C ILE A 69 -6.41 10.42 11.44
N SER A 70 -5.99 11.12 10.39
CA SER A 70 -4.62 11.62 10.26
C SER A 70 -4.23 12.56 11.40
N LYS A 71 -5.13 13.45 11.82
CA LYS A 71 -4.93 14.34 12.96
C LYS A 71 -4.83 13.56 14.28
N LYS A 72 -5.72 12.57 14.48
CA LYS A 72 -5.72 11.72 15.69
C LYS A 72 -4.40 10.98 15.89
N TYR A 73 -3.80 10.50 14.80
CA TYR A 73 -2.55 9.73 14.84
C TYR A 73 -1.31 10.53 14.48
N ASN A 74 -1.43 11.85 14.32
CA ASN A 74 -0.34 12.76 13.95
C ASN A 74 0.39 12.32 12.65
N ILE A 75 -0.38 11.94 11.65
CA ILE A 75 0.09 11.52 10.33
C ILE A 75 -0.23 12.61 9.32
N ASN A 76 0.65 12.83 8.33
CA ASN A 76 0.31 13.71 7.22
C ASN A 76 -0.88 13.14 6.44
N PRO A 77 -1.96 13.91 6.20
CA PRO A 77 -3.17 13.40 5.52
C PRO A 77 -2.92 12.84 4.13
N ASN A 78 -2.06 13.51 3.33
CA ASN A 78 -1.71 13.03 1.99
C ASN A 78 -0.94 11.70 2.05
N LEU A 79 -0.04 11.56 3.02
CA LEU A 79 0.68 10.31 3.22
C LEU A 79 -0.27 9.19 3.63
N LEU A 80 -1.21 9.46 4.54
CA LEU A 80 -2.20 8.46 4.96
C LEU A 80 -3.06 8.00 3.78
N ALA A 81 -3.55 8.93 2.97
CA ALA A 81 -4.30 8.62 1.77
C ALA A 81 -3.46 7.77 0.80
N SER A 82 -2.27 8.24 0.43
CA SER A 82 -1.39 7.57 -0.54
C SER A 82 -0.98 6.16 -0.11
N ILE A 83 -0.68 5.94 1.17
CA ILE A 83 -0.33 4.60 1.70
C ILE A 83 -1.50 3.62 1.51
N ASN A 84 -2.72 4.12 1.55
CA ASN A 84 -3.93 3.32 1.42
C ASN A 84 -4.50 3.30 -0.01
N GLY A 85 -3.76 3.83 -0.99
CA GLY A 85 -4.23 3.89 -2.38
C GLY A 85 -5.43 4.80 -2.58
N LEU A 86 -5.59 5.82 -1.73
CA LEU A 86 -6.71 6.75 -1.71
C LEU A 86 -6.23 8.17 -2.06
N ASN A 87 -7.17 9.00 -2.51
CA ASN A 87 -7.04 10.45 -2.53
C ASN A 87 -7.65 11.04 -1.26
N LEU A 88 -7.26 12.27 -0.92
CA LEU A 88 -7.78 12.94 0.29
C LEU A 88 -9.29 13.11 0.30
N ASP A 89 -9.88 13.28 -0.87
CA ASP A 89 -11.30 13.53 -1.06
C ASP A 89 -12.12 12.24 -1.29
N ASP A 90 -11.47 11.08 -1.28
CA ASP A 90 -12.14 9.81 -1.45
C ASP A 90 -13.02 9.48 -0.25
N TYR A 91 -14.17 8.89 -0.53
CA TYR A 91 -15.03 8.35 0.51
C TYR A 91 -14.40 7.13 1.16
N ILE A 92 -14.43 7.10 2.48
CA ILE A 92 -14.05 5.93 3.27
C ILE A 92 -15.29 5.37 3.95
N TYR A 93 -15.35 4.04 4.09
CA TYR A 93 -16.54 3.34 4.54
C TYR A 93 -16.32 2.71 5.91
N GLN A 94 -17.39 2.64 6.70
CA GLN A 94 -17.38 1.93 7.97
C GLN A 94 -16.93 0.47 7.77
N ASN A 95 -16.10 -0.04 8.68
CA ASN A 95 -15.47 -1.36 8.66
C ASN A 95 -14.35 -1.53 7.61
N GLN A 96 -14.07 -0.55 6.78
CA GLN A 96 -12.86 -0.54 5.97
C GLN A 96 -11.63 -0.46 6.88
N VAL A 97 -10.56 -1.15 6.52
CA VAL A 97 -9.30 -1.14 7.28
C VAL A 97 -8.29 -0.25 6.58
N LEU A 98 -7.70 0.67 7.33
CA LEU A 98 -6.59 1.52 6.88
C LEU A 98 -5.28 1.06 7.49
N LEU A 99 -4.21 1.18 6.72
CA LEU A 99 -2.84 1.10 7.21
C LEU A 99 -2.42 2.44 7.81
N LEU A 100 -1.92 2.42 9.02
CA LEU A 100 -1.33 3.57 9.70
C LEU A 100 0.19 3.42 9.73
N PRO A 101 0.97 4.39 9.25
CA PRO A 101 2.42 4.32 9.30
C PRO A 101 2.92 4.42 10.75
N VAL A 102 3.77 3.49 11.15
CA VAL A 102 4.40 3.48 12.48
C VAL A 102 5.48 4.55 12.56
N SER A 103 5.58 5.22 13.70
CA SER A 103 6.63 6.23 13.95
C SER A 103 8.04 5.63 13.88
N GLY A 104 9.04 6.46 13.56
CA GLY A 104 10.44 6.01 13.44
C GLY A 104 10.86 5.62 12.02
N TYR A 105 9.93 5.52 11.09
CA TYR A 105 10.19 5.27 9.67
C TYR A 105 9.82 6.46 8.81
N SER A 106 10.43 6.53 7.64
CA SER A 106 10.05 7.42 6.55
C SER A 106 9.41 6.58 5.44
N TYR A 107 8.37 7.10 4.84
CA TYR A 107 7.58 6.40 3.83
C TYR A 107 7.58 7.20 2.53
N TYR A 108 7.64 6.50 1.42
CA TYR A 108 7.50 7.05 0.10
C TYR A 108 6.62 6.14 -0.74
N VAL A 109 5.61 6.71 -1.36
CA VAL A 109 4.73 6.00 -2.30
C VAL A 109 5.22 6.34 -3.70
N THR A 110 5.65 5.31 -4.43
CA THR A 110 6.24 5.50 -5.76
C THR A 110 5.24 6.02 -6.76
N ALA A 111 5.70 6.87 -7.67
CA ALA A 111 4.95 7.42 -8.78
C ALA A 111 5.43 6.83 -10.12
N GLU A 112 4.69 7.08 -11.18
CA GLU A 112 5.10 6.72 -12.53
C GLU A 112 6.43 7.41 -12.88
N GLY A 113 7.36 6.64 -13.44
CA GLY A 113 8.68 7.12 -13.83
C GLY A 113 9.74 7.11 -12.71
N ASP A 114 9.38 6.73 -11.49
CA ASP A 114 10.34 6.57 -10.41
C ASP A 114 11.35 5.48 -10.71
N THR A 115 12.57 5.76 -10.33
CA THR A 115 13.70 4.84 -10.38
C THR A 115 14.28 4.65 -8.98
N LEU A 116 15.10 3.63 -8.81
CA LEU A 116 15.81 3.45 -7.53
C LEU A 116 16.75 4.64 -7.21
N ASP A 117 17.22 5.36 -8.23
CA ASP A 117 18.00 6.60 -8.05
C ASP A 117 17.15 7.71 -7.45
N THR A 118 15.96 7.97 -8.00
CA THR A 118 15.06 9.00 -7.48
C THR A 118 14.65 8.70 -6.05
N VAL A 119 14.28 7.46 -5.73
CA VAL A 119 13.92 7.04 -4.38
C VAL A 119 15.12 7.14 -3.41
N SER A 120 16.32 6.77 -3.86
CA SER A 120 17.57 6.90 -3.10
C SER A 120 17.82 8.36 -2.69
N GLN A 121 17.60 9.29 -3.61
CA GLN A 121 17.73 10.73 -3.33
C GLN A 121 16.66 11.22 -2.35
N MET A 122 15.41 10.77 -2.49
CA MET A 122 14.29 11.13 -1.58
C MET A 122 14.57 10.73 -0.14
N PHE A 123 15.05 9.53 0.08
CA PHE A 123 15.43 9.05 1.41
C PHE A 123 16.82 9.51 1.88
N LYS A 124 17.61 10.12 1.01
CA LYS A 124 19.03 10.48 1.25
C LYS A 124 19.83 9.27 1.74
N LYS A 125 19.61 8.13 1.14
CA LYS A 125 20.25 6.85 1.43
C LYS A 125 20.82 6.23 0.16
N ASN A 126 21.84 5.39 0.30
CA ASN A 126 22.32 4.61 -0.83
C ASN A 126 21.33 3.49 -1.20
N LYS A 127 21.40 3.04 -2.45
CA LYS A 127 20.49 2.02 -3.00
C LYS A 127 20.55 0.70 -2.24
N GLU A 128 21.73 0.29 -1.78
CA GLU A 128 21.91 -0.96 -1.05
C GLU A 128 21.14 -0.98 0.27
N ASN A 129 21.12 0.14 0.99
CA ASN A 129 20.36 0.26 2.23
C ASN A 129 18.85 0.24 1.97
N ILE A 130 18.39 0.90 0.90
CA ILE A 130 16.98 0.86 0.51
C ILE A 130 16.57 -0.57 0.16
N LEU A 131 17.39 -1.30 -0.59
CA LEU A 131 17.12 -2.69 -0.95
C LEU A 131 17.05 -3.60 0.27
N LYS A 132 17.92 -3.39 1.26
CA LYS A 132 17.92 -4.16 2.52
C LYS A 132 16.68 -3.88 3.39
N GLU A 133 16.22 -2.64 3.39
CA GLU A 133 15.06 -2.21 4.19
C GLU A 133 13.72 -2.62 3.55
N ASN A 134 13.71 -2.84 2.24
CA ASN A 134 12.49 -3.11 1.46
C ASN A 134 12.59 -4.43 0.70
N GLU A 135 12.49 -5.56 1.33
CA GLU A 135 12.64 -6.94 0.83
C GLU A 135 12.53 -7.12 -0.70
N THR A 136 11.48 -6.61 -1.34
CA THR A 136 11.27 -6.64 -2.79
C THR A 136 10.81 -5.28 -3.27
N ILE A 137 11.47 -4.73 -4.28
CA ILE A 137 11.12 -3.47 -4.92
C ILE A 137 10.73 -3.75 -6.37
N TYR A 138 9.48 -3.48 -6.72
CA TYR A 138 8.96 -3.63 -8.08
C TYR A 138 9.06 -2.35 -8.91
N LEU A 139 9.23 -1.19 -8.26
CA LEU A 139 9.19 0.14 -8.86
C LEU A 139 7.91 0.42 -9.65
N LEU A 140 6.80 -0.14 -9.17
CA LEU A 140 5.48 0.13 -9.72
C LEU A 140 4.89 1.39 -9.07
N PRO A 141 4.05 2.15 -9.78
CA PRO A 141 3.30 3.24 -9.16
C PRO A 141 2.51 2.76 -7.95
N GLY A 142 2.54 3.54 -6.87
CA GLY A 142 1.85 3.20 -5.63
C GLY A 142 2.61 2.27 -4.68
N GLN A 143 3.81 1.80 -5.02
CA GLN A 143 4.61 1.02 -4.07
C GLN A 143 5.02 1.88 -2.88
N ILE A 144 4.82 1.36 -1.66
CA ILE A 144 5.28 2.01 -0.44
C ILE A 144 6.70 1.53 -0.14
N LEU A 145 7.64 2.46 -0.13
CA LEU A 145 9.00 2.21 0.31
C LEU A 145 9.22 2.80 1.70
N VAL A 146 9.96 2.07 2.52
CA VAL A 146 10.18 2.39 3.93
C VAL A 146 11.67 2.60 4.19
N SER A 147 11.98 3.57 5.05
CA SER A 147 13.35 3.82 5.52
C SER A 147 13.33 4.16 7.01
N GLU A 148 14.26 3.58 7.77
CA GLU A 148 14.48 3.97 9.16
C GLU A 148 14.97 5.42 9.24
N ARG A 149 14.40 6.18 10.17
CA ARG A 149 14.92 7.51 10.51
C ARG A 149 16.15 7.35 11.37
N LYS A 150 17.21 8.08 11.03
CA LYS A 150 18.40 8.21 11.87
C LYS A 150 18.18 9.24 12.97
#